data_fd59f5552d4546a32767942c631fd529
#
_entry.id   fd59f5552d4546a32767942c631fd529
#
_cell.length_a   1.000
_cell.length_b   1.000
_cell.length_c   1.000
_cell.angle_alpha   90.00
_cell.angle_beta   90.00
_cell.angle_gamma   90.00
#
_symmetry.space_group_name_H-M   'P 1'
#
loop_
_entity.id
_entity.type
_entity.pdbx_description
1 polymer ?
#
loop_
_entity_poly.entity_id
_entity_poly.type
_entity_poly.pdbx_seq_one_letter_code
_entity_poly.pdbx_strand_id
1 'polypeptide(L)'
;MQGMLKRWITDKVERTMRHTPAVALLGPRQVGKTTLAQTLAENRSALYLDLENPEDLIKLSDPYAFLSMHSDKLIIVDEIQRSPDLFMVLRGLIDKNRRTGRKGDQFLLLGSA
;
A
#
# COMPACT_ATOMS: atom_id res chain seq x y z
N MET A 1 -21.42 -3.71 15.89
CA MET A 1 -21.63 -2.77 14.79
C MET A 1 -20.33 -2.34 14.13
N GLN A 2 -19.33 -1.90 14.92
CA GLN A 2 -18.03 -1.53 14.36
C GLN A 2 -17.35 -2.70 13.65
N GLY A 3 -17.52 -3.92 14.15
CA GLY A 3 -16.95 -5.11 13.52
C GLY A 3 -17.52 -5.41 12.15
N MET A 4 -18.82 -5.20 11.96
CA MET A 4 -19.48 -5.41 10.68
C MET A 4 -19.03 -4.37 9.65
N LEU A 5 -18.89 -3.10 10.07
CA LEU A 5 -18.43 -2.03 9.20
C LEU A 5 -16.99 -2.29 8.75
N LYS A 6 -16.12 -2.70 9.68
CA LYS A 6 -14.74 -3.05 9.34
C LYS A 6 -14.67 -4.20 8.34
N ARG A 7 -15.48 -5.23 8.54
CA ARG A 7 -15.51 -6.39 7.64
C ARG A 7 -15.96 -5.99 6.24
N TRP A 8 -17.00 -5.16 6.17
CA TRP A 8 -17.49 -4.69 4.87
C TRP A 8 -16.45 -3.90 4.10
N ILE A 9 -15.76 -2.98 4.80
CA ILE A 9 -14.71 -2.17 4.16
C ILE A 9 -13.54 -3.06 3.76
N THR A 10 -13.13 -4.00 4.62
CA THR A 10 -12.04 -4.91 4.32
C THR A 10 -12.35 -5.74 3.08
N ASP A 11 -13.55 -6.29 2.98
CA ASP A 11 -13.96 -7.09 1.83
C ASP A 11 -13.96 -6.26 0.55
N LYS A 12 -14.44 -5.02 0.63
CA LYS A 12 -14.47 -4.13 -0.51
C LYS A 12 -13.07 -3.78 -1.00
N VAL A 13 -12.18 -3.44 -0.07
CA VAL A 13 -10.78 -3.12 -0.41
C VAL A 13 -10.10 -4.34 -1.02
N GLU A 14 -10.31 -5.51 -0.44
CA GLU A 14 -9.71 -6.74 -0.93
C GLU A 14 -10.13 -7.05 -2.37
N ARG A 15 -11.43 -6.91 -2.67
CA ARG A 15 -11.91 -7.11 -4.04
C ARG A 15 -11.33 -6.10 -5.01
N THR A 16 -11.24 -4.83 -4.58
CA THR A 16 -10.68 -3.77 -5.42
C THR A 16 -9.21 -4.04 -5.71
N MET A 17 -8.46 -4.47 -4.71
CA MET A 17 -7.03 -4.75 -4.86
C MET A 17 -6.72 -5.85 -5.87
N ARG A 18 -7.60 -6.83 -6.01
CA ARG A 18 -7.37 -7.92 -6.96
C ARG A 18 -7.30 -7.45 -8.41
N HIS A 19 -7.96 -6.34 -8.72
CA HIS A 19 -8.10 -5.84 -10.08
C HIS A 19 -7.42 -4.50 -10.31
N THR A 20 -6.86 -3.91 -9.26
CA THR A 20 -6.33 -2.55 -9.30
C THR A 20 -4.89 -2.57 -8.78
N PRO A 21 -3.95 -1.92 -9.49
CA PRO A 21 -2.54 -1.93 -9.05
C PRO A 21 -2.30 -1.18 -7.76
N ALA A 22 -3.06 -0.12 -7.49
CA ALA A 22 -2.89 0.66 -6.28
C ALA A 22 -4.24 1.10 -5.73
N VAL A 23 -4.40 0.97 -4.41
CA VAL A 23 -5.58 1.43 -3.68
C VAL A 23 -5.12 2.39 -2.60
N ALA A 24 -5.78 3.53 -2.49
CA ALA A 24 -5.48 4.51 -1.46
C ALA A 24 -6.63 4.59 -0.45
N LEU A 25 -6.28 4.53 0.82
CA LEU A 25 -7.21 4.74 1.94
C LEU A 25 -6.81 6.01 2.65
N LEU A 26 -7.62 7.04 2.49
CA LEU A 26 -7.37 8.35 3.08
C LEU A 26 -8.43 8.66 4.12
N GLY A 27 -8.02 9.26 5.23
CA GLY A 27 -8.95 9.63 6.27
C GLY A 27 -8.24 9.99 7.56
N PRO A 28 -8.99 10.32 8.62
CA PRO A 28 -8.41 10.65 9.91
C PRO A 28 -7.58 9.50 10.47
N ARG A 29 -6.58 9.83 11.29
CA ARG A 29 -5.65 8.85 11.86
C ARG A 29 -6.33 7.74 12.65
N GLN A 30 -7.47 8.00 13.25
CA GLN A 30 -8.07 7.10 14.22
C GLN A 30 -9.23 6.27 13.68
N VAL A 31 -9.27 6.03 12.36
CA VAL A 31 -10.35 5.24 11.76
C VAL A 31 -9.97 3.78 11.50
N GLY A 32 -8.79 3.33 11.97
CA GLY A 32 -8.40 1.93 11.87
C GLY A 32 -7.75 1.53 10.55
N LYS A 33 -7.17 2.47 9.82
CA LYS A 33 -6.49 2.17 8.54
C LYS A 33 -5.34 1.18 8.71
N THR A 34 -4.54 1.36 9.76
CA THR A 34 -3.42 0.46 10.04
C THR A 34 -3.90 -0.94 10.33
N THR A 35 -4.96 -1.08 11.13
CA THR A 35 -5.55 -2.38 11.43
C THR A 35 -6.07 -3.06 10.17
N LEU A 36 -6.73 -2.31 9.30
CA LEU A 36 -7.21 -2.82 8.03
C LEU A 36 -6.06 -3.33 7.16
N ALA A 37 -4.98 -2.53 7.08
CA ALA A 37 -3.81 -2.91 6.29
C ALA A 37 -3.15 -4.18 6.84
N GLN A 38 -3.04 -4.31 8.15
CA GLN A 38 -2.49 -5.50 8.78
C GLN A 38 -3.36 -6.73 8.49
N THR A 39 -4.67 -6.58 8.51
CA THR A 39 -5.59 -7.67 8.17
C THR A 39 -5.40 -8.12 6.73
N LEU A 40 -5.26 -7.17 5.80
CA LEU A 40 -5.02 -7.51 4.40
C LEU A 40 -3.66 -8.19 4.20
N ALA A 41 -2.66 -7.82 5.00
CA ALA A 41 -1.33 -8.39 4.91
C ALA A 41 -1.26 -9.84 5.42
N GLU A 42 -2.19 -10.27 6.27
CA GLU A 42 -2.17 -11.62 6.86
C GLU A 42 -2.24 -12.73 5.81
N ASN A 43 -2.93 -12.48 4.70
CA ASN A 43 -3.13 -13.47 3.64
C ASN A 43 -2.24 -13.23 2.42
N ARG A 44 -1.22 -12.39 2.56
CA ARG A 44 -0.34 -12.01 1.45
C ARG A 44 1.10 -11.93 1.91
N SER A 45 2.01 -12.11 0.98
CA SER A 45 3.38 -11.67 1.20
C SER A 45 3.39 -10.15 1.08
N ALA A 46 3.64 -9.46 2.19
CA ALA A 46 3.50 -8.02 2.25
C ALA A 46 4.72 -7.36 2.87
N LEU A 47 5.01 -6.14 2.41
CA LEU A 47 6.03 -5.28 2.96
C LEU A 47 5.35 -4.02 3.46
N TYR A 48 5.52 -3.70 4.74
CA TYR A 48 4.92 -2.52 5.35
C TYR A 48 5.99 -1.44 5.56
N LEU A 49 5.75 -0.26 5.00
CA LEU A 49 6.65 0.89 5.12
C LEU A 49 5.89 2.05 5.76
N ASP A 50 6.45 2.59 6.84
CA ASP A 50 5.88 3.74 7.55
C ASP A 50 6.77 4.96 7.27
N LEU A 51 6.23 5.94 6.56
CA LEU A 51 7.01 7.12 6.19
C LEU A 51 7.25 8.08 7.36
N GLU A 52 6.68 7.80 8.53
CA GLU A 52 7.05 8.49 9.77
C GLU A 52 8.25 7.83 10.45
N ASN A 53 8.63 6.63 10.05
CA ASN A 53 9.73 5.89 10.66
C ASN A 53 11.03 6.17 9.92
N PRO A 54 12.06 6.74 10.59
CA PRO A 54 13.33 7.05 9.94
C PRO A 54 14.02 5.84 9.31
N GLU A 55 13.89 4.66 9.89
CA GLU A 55 14.47 3.45 9.31
C GLU A 55 13.85 3.11 7.95
N ASP A 56 12.55 3.28 7.83
CA ASP A 56 11.87 3.02 6.56
C ASP A 56 12.19 4.09 5.53
N LEU A 57 12.37 5.35 5.95
CA LEU A 57 12.80 6.41 5.05
C LEU A 57 14.20 6.13 4.48
N ILE A 58 15.09 5.56 5.28
CA ILE A 58 16.42 5.18 4.80
C ILE A 58 16.32 4.09 3.74
N LYS A 59 15.43 3.11 3.91
CA LYS A 59 15.19 2.08 2.91
C LYS A 59 14.75 2.66 1.59
N LEU A 60 14.04 3.78 1.61
CA LEU A 60 13.51 4.46 0.44
C LEU A 60 14.44 5.57 -0.09
N SER A 61 15.74 5.53 0.27
CA SER A 61 16.72 6.48 -0.27
C SER A 61 16.82 6.40 -1.79
N ASP A 62 16.70 5.19 -2.34
CA ASP A 62 16.52 4.96 -3.76
C ASP A 62 15.24 4.15 -3.90
N PRO A 63 14.09 4.83 -3.98
CA PRO A 63 12.81 4.13 -3.87
C PRO A 63 12.54 3.19 -5.04
N TYR A 64 12.92 3.56 -6.25
CA TYR A 64 12.69 2.69 -7.40
C TYR A 64 13.45 1.38 -7.25
N ALA A 65 14.73 1.43 -6.88
CA ALA A 65 15.54 0.24 -6.72
C ALA A 65 15.02 -0.64 -5.58
N PHE A 66 14.71 -0.03 -4.44
CA PHE A 66 14.23 -0.78 -3.28
C PHE A 66 12.90 -1.47 -3.57
N LEU A 67 11.93 -0.74 -4.11
CA LEU A 67 10.61 -1.29 -4.37
C LEU A 67 10.62 -2.32 -5.50
N SER A 68 11.51 -2.15 -6.47
CA SER A 68 11.66 -3.15 -7.54
C SER A 68 12.10 -4.50 -7.01
N MET A 69 12.89 -4.53 -5.94
CA MET A 69 13.34 -5.77 -5.31
C MET A 69 12.19 -6.52 -4.63
N HIS A 70 11.09 -5.83 -4.35
CA HIS A 70 9.94 -6.39 -3.66
C HIS A 70 8.69 -6.44 -4.54
N SER A 71 8.88 -6.53 -5.85
CA SER A 71 7.78 -6.51 -6.82
C SER A 71 6.86 -7.72 -6.72
N ASP A 72 7.28 -8.76 -6.03
CA ASP A 72 6.47 -9.96 -5.78
C ASP A 72 5.55 -9.82 -4.56
N LYS A 73 5.59 -8.70 -3.87
CA LYS A 73 4.85 -8.48 -2.63
C LYS A 73 3.82 -7.39 -2.78
N LEU A 74 2.81 -7.43 -1.89
CA LEU A 74 1.97 -6.26 -1.66
C LEU A 74 2.78 -5.26 -0.84
N ILE A 75 2.94 -4.06 -1.35
CA ILE A 75 3.67 -3.00 -0.65
C ILE A 75 2.67 -2.04 -0.04
N ILE A 76 2.69 -1.94 1.29
CA ILE A 76 1.84 -1.04 2.05
C ILE A 76 2.69 0.16 2.47
N VAL A 77 2.26 1.35 2.07
CA VAL A 77 2.97 2.59 2.42
C VAL A 77 2.05 3.43 3.30
N ASP A 78 2.43 3.58 4.56
CA ASP A 78 1.69 4.37 5.54
C ASP A 78 2.18 5.81 5.55
N GLU A 79 1.25 6.74 5.73
CA GLU A 79 1.52 8.17 5.72
C GLU A 79 2.09 8.64 4.39
N ILE A 80 1.46 8.20 3.30
CA ILE A 80 1.94 8.42 1.92
C ILE A 80 2.08 9.91 1.59
N GLN A 81 1.28 10.79 2.21
CA GLN A 81 1.32 12.21 1.93
C GLN A 81 2.66 12.86 2.31
N ARG A 82 3.48 12.18 3.12
CA ARG A 82 4.79 12.68 3.52
C ARG A 82 5.82 12.62 2.39
N SER A 83 5.56 11.83 1.35
CA SER A 83 6.47 11.72 0.22
C SER A 83 5.72 11.77 -1.10
N PRO A 84 5.29 12.95 -1.53
CA PRO A 84 4.55 13.08 -2.79
C PRO A 84 5.33 12.59 -4.00
N ASP A 85 6.65 12.71 -3.99
CA ASP A 85 7.50 12.27 -5.09
C ASP A 85 7.44 10.76 -5.30
N LEU A 86 7.03 10.01 -4.27
CA LEU A 86 6.92 8.57 -4.36
C LEU A 86 5.86 8.14 -5.38
N PHE A 87 4.83 8.96 -5.60
CA PHE A 87 3.80 8.63 -6.57
C PHE A 87 4.34 8.41 -7.99
N MET A 88 5.34 9.18 -8.39
CA MET A 88 5.96 9.00 -9.71
C MET A 88 6.68 7.67 -9.81
N VAL A 89 7.36 7.28 -8.74
CA VAL A 89 8.06 5.99 -8.66
C VAL A 89 7.05 4.84 -8.74
N LEU A 90 5.96 4.94 -7.97
CA LEU A 90 4.92 3.91 -7.98
C LEU A 90 4.29 3.77 -9.36
N ARG A 91 4.05 4.87 -10.05
CA ARG A 91 3.51 4.84 -11.40
C ARG A 91 4.41 4.10 -12.37
N GLY A 92 5.72 4.34 -12.29
CA GLY A 92 6.69 3.64 -13.12
C GLY A 92 6.73 2.15 -12.84
N LEU A 93 6.65 1.78 -11.56
CA LEU A 93 6.63 0.37 -11.16
C LEU A 93 5.35 -0.32 -11.60
N ILE A 94 4.21 0.36 -11.51
CA ILE A 94 2.92 -0.19 -11.97
C ILE A 94 2.98 -0.47 -13.46
N ASP A 95 3.53 0.47 -14.25
CA ASP A 95 3.66 0.29 -15.68
C ASP A 95 4.58 -0.90 -16.02
N LYS A 96 5.70 -1.01 -15.29
CA LYS A 96 6.63 -2.12 -15.46
C LYS A 96 5.96 -3.46 -15.13
N ASN A 97 5.25 -3.53 -14.00
CA ASN A 97 4.59 -4.75 -13.56
C ASN A 97 3.47 -5.16 -14.51
N ARG A 98 2.78 -4.19 -15.09
CA ARG A 98 1.73 -4.48 -16.09
C ARG A 98 2.32 -5.19 -17.30
N ARG A 99 3.50 -4.78 -17.74
CA ARG A 99 4.18 -5.43 -18.87
C ARG A 99 4.56 -6.86 -18.58
N THR A 100 4.79 -7.21 -17.31
CA THR A 100 5.11 -8.57 -16.91
C THR A 100 3.85 -9.37 -16.52
N GLY A 101 2.67 -8.80 -16.70
CA GLY A 101 1.39 -9.47 -16.48
C GLY A 101 0.78 -9.26 -15.09
N ARG A 102 1.44 -8.55 -14.20
CA ARG A 102 0.90 -8.29 -12.87
C ARG A 102 0.02 -7.05 -12.90
N LYS A 103 -1.27 -7.22 -12.57
CA LYS A 103 -2.26 -6.13 -12.65
C LYS A 103 -2.75 -5.65 -11.31
N GLY A 104 -2.89 -6.53 -10.32
CA GLY A 104 -3.44 -6.18 -9.02
C GLY A 104 -2.50 -6.49 -7.86
N ASP A 105 -2.97 -6.22 -6.64
CA ASP A 105 -2.29 -6.54 -5.39
C ASP A 105 -0.86 -5.98 -5.29
N GLN A 106 -0.64 -4.77 -5.79
CA GLN A 106 0.70 -4.19 -5.81
C GLN A 106 0.94 -3.20 -4.69
N PHE A 107 0.08 -2.19 -4.54
CA PHE A 107 0.28 -1.11 -3.58
C PHE A 107 -0.98 -0.79 -2.80
N LEU A 108 -0.83 -0.66 -1.49
CA LEU A 108 -1.87 -0.12 -0.61
C LEU A 108 -1.30 1.11 0.07
N LEU A 109 -1.89 2.26 -0.21
CA LEU A 109 -1.41 3.55 0.26
C LEU A 109 -2.33 4.06 1.36
N LEU A 110 -1.76 4.36 2.51
CA LEU A 110 -2.51 4.90 3.64
C LEU A 110 -2.11 6.33 3.87
N GLY A 111 -3.07 7.19 4.09
CA GLY A 111 -2.80 8.61 4.35
C GLY A 111 -3.77 9.21 5.33
N SER A 112 -3.31 10.28 5.97
CA SER A 112 -4.12 11.10 6.88
C SER A 112 -4.50 12.40 6.19
N ALA A 113 -5.73 12.82 6.39
CA ALA A 113 -6.22 14.07 5.84
C ALA A 113 -5.77 15.27 6.70
#